data_ea7e27210402e7ddbc91086a73386f8c
#
_entry.id   ea7e27210402e7ddbc91086a73386f8c
#
_cell.length_a   1.000
_cell.length_b   1.000
_cell.length_c   1.000
_cell.angle_alpha   90.00
_cell.angle_beta   90.00
_cell.angle_gamma   90.00
#
_symmetry.space_group_name_H-M   'P 1'
#
loop_
_entity.id
_entity.type
_entity.pdbx_description
1 polymer ?
#
loop_
_entity_poly.entity_id
_entity_poly.type
_entity_poly.pdbx_seq_one_letter_code
_entity_poly.pdbx_strand_id
1 'polypeptide(L)'
;MWPEQPGNSGLPVAVVNTRTLRGIGERLVIPDHKIYFAGFDEASKAFYLCGLLLCSTVQRFILSFHIMLQVGDIFKHMKLPEYDPTNGQHFLLAKLVKEAHTTTDKINRQTLLEQISNIGNSIIENWNLL
;
A
#
# COMPACT_ATOMS: atom_id res chain seq x y z
N MET A 1 -0.32 -6.02 2.77
CA MET A 1 -0.73 -6.31 4.16
C MET A 1 -0.88 -5.03 4.94
N TRP A 2 -1.81 -5.01 5.87
CA TRP A 2 -2.02 -3.89 6.78
C TRP A 2 -2.56 -4.40 8.13
N PRO A 3 -2.28 -3.71 9.26
CA PRO A 3 -2.80 -4.13 10.57
C PRO A 3 -4.30 -3.86 10.69
N GLU A 4 -4.92 -4.47 11.68
CA GLU A 4 -6.35 -4.31 11.97
C GLU A 4 -6.69 -2.88 12.41
N GLN A 5 -5.77 -2.22 13.12
CA GLN A 5 -5.92 -0.83 13.54
C GLN A 5 -4.72 -0.02 13.08
N PRO A 6 -4.91 1.24 12.65
CA PRO A 6 -3.78 2.09 12.30
C PRO A 6 -3.01 2.50 13.56
N GLY A 7 -1.70 2.64 13.41
CA GLY A 7 -0.86 3.19 14.45
C GLY A 7 -0.94 4.71 14.53
N ASN A 8 -0.22 5.32 15.49
CA ASN A 8 -0.21 6.77 15.67
C ASN A 8 0.37 7.54 14.48
N SER A 9 1.28 6.93 13.73
CA SER A 9 1.90 7.52 12.54
C SER A 9 1.22 7.13 11.23
N GLY A 10 0.07 6.46 11.30
CA GLY A 10 -0.68 5.99 10.14
C GLY A 10 -0.65 4.48 10.00
N LEU A 11 -1.18 3.99 8.88
CA LEU A 11 -1.28 2.57 8.58
C LEU A 11 -0.04 2.10 7.81
N PRO A 12 0.78 1.19 8.37
CA PRO A 12 1.88 0.62 7.60
C PRO A 12 1.35 -0.38 6.56
N VAL A 13 1.90 -0.31 5.35
CA VAL A 13 1.50 -1.16 4.23
C VAL A 13 2.74 -1.68 3.53
N ALA A 14 2.74 -2.94 3.16
CA ALA A 14 3.84 -3.53 2.40
C ALA A 14 3.33 -4.60 1.44
N VAL A 15 4.07 -4.80 0.36
CA VAL A 15 3.86 -5.91 -0.57
C VAL A 15 4.77 -7.05 -0.14
N VAL A 16 4.20 -8.25 -0.03
CA VAL A 16 4.95 -9.46 0.26
C VAL A 16 4.74 -10.48 -0.84
N ASN A 17 5.71 -11.34 -1.01
CA ASN A 17 5.71 -12.35 -2.06
C ASN A 17 6.01 -13.71 -1.46
N THR A 18 5.96 -14.77 -2.28
CA THR A 18 6.48 -16.07 -1.86
C THR A 18 7.96 -15.94 -1.49
N ARG A 19 8.38 -16.68 -0.46
CA ARG A 19 9.76 -16.66 -0.01
C ARG A 19 10.32 -18.06 0.03
N THR A 20 11.58 -18.18 -0.38
CA THR A 20 12.34 -19.42 -0.20
C THR A 20 12.95 -19.40 1.20
N LEU A 21 12.51 -20.34 2.04
CA LEU A 21 13.03 -20.49 3.40
C LEU A 21 14.14 -21.53 3.41
N ARG A 22 15.20 -21.23 4.16
CA ARG A 22 16.37 -22.12 4.23
C ARG A 22 15.95 -23.50 4.79
N GLY A 23 16.20 -24.55 3.99
CA GLY A 23 15.89 -25.93 4.36
C GLY A 23 14.43 -26.34 4.20
N ILE A 24 13.54 -25.43 3.78
CA ILE A 24 12.11 -25.69 3.65
C ILE A 24 11.64 -25.50 2.20
N GLY A 25 12.37 -24.71 1.40
CA GLY A 25 11.98 -24.35 0.04
C GLY A 25 11.05 -23.14 0.00
N GLU A 26 10.38 -22.92 -1.14
CA GLU A 26 9.49 -21.79 -1.34
C GLU A 26 8.21 -21.95 -0.51
N ARG A 27 7.81 -20.88 0.19
CA ARG A 27 6.60 -20.85 1.02
C ARG A 27 5.85 -19.55 0.82
N LEU A 28 4.51 -19.62 0.91
CA LEU A 28 3.67 -18.45 0.98
C LEU A 28 3.84 -17.76 2.32
N VAL A 29 3.84 -16.44 2.30
CA VAL A 29 3.80 -15.64 3.52
C VAL A 29 2.35 -15.57 3.97
N ILE A 30 2.06 -16.11 5.16
CA ILE A 30 0.71 -16.12 5.72
C ILE A 30 0.67 -15.10 6.88
N PRO A 31 -0.20 -14.07 6.79
CA PRO A 31 -0.29 -13.08 7.86
C PRO A 31 -0.95 -13.63 9.11
N ASP A 32 -0.58 -13.03 10.26
CA ASP A 32 -1.27 -13.27 11.52
C ASP A 32 -2.72 -12.73 11.44
N HIS A 33 -3.60 -13.28 12.32
CA HIS A 33 -5.01 -12.87 12.39
C HIS A 33 -5.23 -11.39 12.73
N LYS A 34 -4.20 -10.68 13.21
CA LYS A 34 -4.26 -9.24 13.56
C LYS A 34 -3.96 -8.31 12.39
N ILE A 35 -3.76 -8.83 11.19
CA ILE A 35 -3.47 -8.03 10.00
C ILE A 35 -4.43 -8.42 8.86
N TYR A 36 -4.67 -7.46 7.96
CA TYR A 36 -5.45 -7.69 6.75
C TYR A 36 -4.53 -7.84 5.55
N PHE A 37 -4.99 -8.56 4.52
CA PHE A 37 -4.23 -8.70 3.29
C PHE A 37 -5.17 -8.84 2.09
N ALA A 38 -4.63 -8.53 0.91
CA ALA A 38 -5.30 -8.77 -0.36
C ALA A 38 -4.33 -9.47 -1.29
N GLY A 39 -4.83 -10.44 -2.06
CA GLY A 39 -4.04 -11.17 -3.03
C GLY A 39 -4.15 -10.58 -4.41
N PHE A 40 -3.05 -10.64 -5.18
CA PHE A 40 -2.99 -10.16 -6.55
C PHE A 40 -2.25 -11.16 -7.41
N ASP A 41 -2.71 -11.28 -8.67
CA ASP A 41 -2.07 -12.13 -9.68
C ASP A 41 -0.87 -11.43 -10.34
N GLU A 42 -0.82 -10.09 -10.32
CA GLU A 42 0.25 -9.29 -10.88
C GLU A 42 0.90 -8.41 -9.81
N ALA A 43 2.24 -8.43 -9.75
CA ALA A 43 2.99 -7.64 -8.79
C ALA A 43 2.75 -6.13 -8.96
N SER A 44 2.60 -5.65 -10.20
CA SER A 44 2.36 -4.24 -10.47
C SER A 44 1.09 -3.71 -9.82
N LYS A 45 0.03 -4.50 -9.82
CA LYS A 45 -1.22 -4.13 -9.14
C LYS A 45 -1.04 -4.01 -7.64
N ALA A 46 -0.29 -4.95 -7.05
CA ALA A 46 -0.01 -4.93 -5.62
C ALA A 46 0.84 -3.71 -5.23
N PHE A 47 1.87 -3.41 -5.98
CA PHE A 47 2.72 -2.24 -5.73
C PHE A 47 1.94 -0.93 -5.91
N TYR A 48 1.09 -0.84 -6.93
CA TYR A 48 0.25 0.33 -7.15
C TYR A 48 -0.71 0.56 -5.97
N LEU A 49 -1.42 -0.47 -5.54
CA LEU A 49 -2.33 -0.35 -4.41
C LEU A 49 -1.57 0.03 -3.13
N CYS A 50 -0.43 -0.57 -2.89
CA CYS A 50 0.43 -0.23 -1.76
C CYS A 50 0.78 1.26 -1.78
N GLY A 51 1.14 1.79 -2.94
CA GLY A 51 1.47 3.22 -3.09
C GLY A 51 0.28 4.13 -2.81
N LEU A 52 -0.90 3.78 -3.29
CA LEU A 52 -2.11 4.55 -2.99
C LEU A 52 -2.42 4.55 -1.49
N LEU A 53 -2.30 3.40 -0.83
CA LEU A 53 -2.54 3.29 0.60
C LEU A 53 -1.50 4.04 1.43
N LEU A 54 -0.30 4.23 0.90
CA LEU A 54 0.77 4.96 1.58
C LEU A 54 0.69 6.48 1.39
N CYS A 55 -0.04 6.97 0.39
CA CYS A 55 -0.09 8.42 0.16
C CYS A 55 -0.82 9.14 1.29
N SER A 56 -0.41 10.38 1.55
CA SER A 56 -0.89 11.13 2.71
C SER A 56 -2.41 11.37 2.69
N THR A 57 -3.00 11.57 1.52
CA THR A 57 -4.45 11.77 1.39
C THR A 57 -5.23 10.56 1.86
N VAL A 58 -4.83 9.35 1.43
CA VAL A 58 -5.49 8.11 1.83
C VAL A 58 -5.23 7.81 3.31
N GLN A 59 -4.01 8.05 3.79
CA GLN A 59 -3.68 7.86 5.21
C GLN A 59 -4.53 8.76 6.10
N ARG A 60 -4.73 10.01 5.73
CA ARG A 60 -5.61 10.93 6.48
C ARG A 60 -7.05 10.48 6.45
N PHE A 61 -7.51 9.96 5.31
CA PHE A 61 -8.86 9.41 5.20
C PHE A 61 -9.05 8.24 6.18
N ILE A 62 -8.11 7.30 6.22
CA ILE A 62 -8.15 6.16 7.12
C ILE A 62 -8.16 6.62 8.58
N LEU A 63 -7.27 7.55 8.94
CA LEU A 63 -7.18 8.06 10.30
C LEU A 63 -8.44 8.82 10.74
N SER A 64 -9.15 9.46 9.81
CA SER A 64 -10.40 10.15 10.11
C SER A 64 -11.49 9.21 10.62
N PHE A 65 -11.48 7.96 10.21
CA PHE A 65 -12.52 6.98 10.52
C PHE A 65 -12.10 5.94 11.56
N HIS A 66 -10.82 5.86 11.95
CA HIS A 66 -10.35 4.76 12.81
C HIS A 66 -10.94 4.79 14.23
N ILE A 67 -11.40 5.93 14.72
CA ILE A 67 -12.05 6.06 16.03
C ILE A 67 -13.41 5.36 16.02
N MET A 68 -14.10 5.37 14.88
CA MET A 68 -15.45 4.84 14.75
C MET A 68 -15.49 3.44 14.13
N LEU A 69 -14.49 3.12 13.28
CA LEU A 69 -14.48 1.90 12.48
C LEU A 69 -13.10 1.25 12.54
N GLN A 70 -13.09 -0.09 12.46
CA GLN A 70 -11.85 -0.83 12.23
C GLN A 70 -11.40 -0.66 10.79
N VAL A 71 -10.11 -0.90 10.52
CA VAL A 71 -9.51 -0.73 9.19
C VAL A 71 -10.26 -1.55 8.13
N GLY A 72 -10.67 -2.79 8.45
CA GLY A 72 -11.41 -3.62 7.52
C GLY A 72 -12.74 -3.00 7.11
N ASP A 73 -13.46 -2.36 8.05
CA ASP A 73 -14.71 -1.68 7.75
C ASP A 73 -14.50 -0.43 6.92
N ILE A 74 -13.40 0.31 7.16
CA ILE A 74 -13.05 1.47 6.34
C ILE A 74 -12.85 1.03 4.88
N PHE A 75 -12.13 -0.06 4.64
CA PHE A 75 -11.87 -0.56 3.29
C PHE A 75 -13.12 -1.07 2.57
N LYS A 76 -14.13 -1.54 3.29
CA LYS A 76 -15.41 -1.92 2.67
C LYS A 76 -16.11 -0.73 2.01
N HIS A 77 -15.90 0.47 2.53
CA HIS A 77 -16.58 1.68 2.07
C HIS A 77 -15.71 2.61 1.24
N MET A 78 -14.39 2.46 1.34
CA MET A 78 -13.45 3.29 0.59
C MET A 78 -13.29 2.79 -0.84
N LYS A 79 -13.36 3.72 -1.79
CA LYS A 79 -13.18 3.42 -3.22
C LYS A 79 -11.83 3.96 -3.68
N LEU A 80 -11.06 3.13 -4.36
CA LEU A 80 -9.78 3.51 -4.94
C LEU A 80 -9.81 3.26 -6.45
N PRO A 81 -9.12 4.10 -7.26
CA PRO A 81 -9.05 3.87 -8.69
C PRO A 81 -8.27 2.59 -9.01
N GLU A 82 -8.77 1.80 -9.94
CA GLU A 82 -8.12 0.57 -10.37
C GLU A 82 -6.83 0.88 -11.14
N TYR A 83 -5.88 -0.05 -11.05
CA TYR A 83 -4.62 0.06 -11.79
C TYR A 83 -4.84 0.03 -13.28
N ASP A 84 -4.35 1.06 -13.97
CA ASP A 84 -4.37 1.16 -15.41
C ASP A 84 -2.92 1.22 -15.92
N PRO A 85 -2.41 0.16 -16.55
CA PRO A 85 -1.01 0.13 -17.01
C PRO A 85 -0.72 1.15 -18.12
N THR A 86 -1.75 1.70 -18.76
CA THR A 86 -1.57 2.76 -19.77
C THR A 86 -1.49 4.15 -19.15
N ASN A 87 -1.85 4.29 -17.89
CA ASN A 87 -1.74 5.56 -17.17
C ASN A 87 -0.31 5.71 -16.62
N GLY A 88 0.39 6.74 -17.08
CA GLY A 88 1.79 6.99 -16.69
C GLY A 88 1.98 7.18 -15.19
N GLN A 89 1.04 7.83 -14.49
CA GLN A 89 1.11 8.01 -13.04
C GLN A 89 0.94 6.69 -12.29
N HIS A 90 0.03 5.85 -12.73
CA HIS A 90 -0.18 4.51 -12.13
C HIS A 90 1.08 3.65 -12.29
N PHE A 91 1.63 3.64 -13.49
CA PHE A 91 2.86 2.88 -13.77
C PHE A 91 4.03 3.39 -12.94
N LEU A 92 4.22 4.71 -12.86
CA LEU A 92 5.30 5.32 -12.10
C LEU A 92 5.16 5.05 -10.60
N LEU A 93 3.94 5.12 -10.07
CA LEU A 93 3.67 4.82 -8.66
C LEU A 93 4.08 3.38 -8.32
N ALA A 94 3.65 2.42 -9.13
CA ALA A 94 4.01 1.01 -8.94
C ALA A 94 5.53 0.82 -8.97
N LYS A 95 6.21 1.47 -9.91
CA LYS A 95 7.66 1.40 -10.05
C LYS A 95 8.39 1.95 -8.81
N LEU A 96 7.96 3.10 -8.32
CA LEU A 96 8.58 3.74 -7.14
C LEU A 96 8.38 2.90 -5.89
N VAL A 97 7.21 2.31 -5.71
CA VAL A 97 6.95 1.42 -4.57
C VAL A 97 7.83 0.19 -4.62
N LYS A 98 8.00 -0.39 -5.80
CA LYS A 98 8.92 -1.52 -5.99
C LYS A 98 10.36 -1.15 -5.62
N GLU A 99 10.84 0.01 -6.06
CA GLU A 99 12.17 0.51 -5.69
C GLU A 99 12.29 0.69 -4.18
N ALA A 100 11.28 1.25 -3.53
CA ALA A 100 11.28 1.45 -2.08
C ALA A 100 11.41 0.13 -1.31
N HIS A 101 10.81 -0.94 -1.82
CA HIS A 101 10.89 -2.27 -1.20
C HIS A 101 12.30 -2.88 -1.29
N THR A 102 13.07 -2.52 -2.30
CA THR A 102 14.41 -3.06 -2.51
C THR A 102 15.53 -2.14 -2.00
N THR A 103 15.19 -0.91 -1.64
CA THR A 103 16.17 0.08 -1.18
C THR A 103 16.55 -0.18 0.27
N THR A 104 17.85 -0.26 0.56
CA THR A 104 18.36 -0.44 1.91
C THR A 104 18.79 0.87 2.58
N ASP A 105 19.06 1.91 1.77
CA ASP A 105 19.46 3.23 2.27
C ASP A 105 18.23 3.98 2.82
N LYS A 106 18.28 4.33 4.10
CA LYS A 106 17.18 5.01 4.79
C LYS A 106 16.83 6.37 4.17
N ILE A 107 17.85 7.13 3.75
CA ILE A 107 17.64 8.47 3.16
C ILE A 107 16.96 8.33 1.79
N ASN A 108 17.44 7.43 0.96
CA ASN A 108 16.84 7.17 -0.36
C ASN A 108 15.41 6.64 -0.22
N ARG A 109 15.17 5.76 0.75
CA ARG A 109 13.81 5.25 1.01
C ARG A 109 12.87 6.37 1.38
N GLN A 110 13.30 7.31 2.23
CA GLN A 110 12.48 8.44 2.63
C GLN A 110 12.15 9.34 1.44
N THR A 111 13.12 9.61 0.57
CA THR A 111 12.89 10.37 -0.67
C THR A 111 11.88 9.66 -1.57
N LEU A 112 12.01 8.34 -1.74
CA LEU A 112 11.05 7.56 -2.51
C LEU A 112 9.65 7.61 -1.91
N LEU A 113 9.52 7.54 -0.59
CA LEU A 113 8.22 7.63 0.07
C LEU A 113 7.56 9.00 -0.15
N GLU A 114 8.33 10.08 -0.16
CA GLU A 114 7.81 11.40 -0.47
C GLU A 114 7.31 11.47 -1.92
N GLN A 115 8.06 10.93 -2.87
CA GLN A 115 7.64 10.85 -4.27
C GLN A 115 6.39 9.99 -4.44
N ILE A 116 6.33 8.86 -3.76
CA ILE A 116 5.16 7.96 -3.76
C ILE A 116 3.94 8.71 -3.26
N SER A 117 4.06 9.44 -2.15
CA SER A 117 2.96 10.22 -1.59
C SER A 117 2.49 11.30 -2.56
N ASN A 118 3.40 12.02 -3.19
CA ASN A 118 3.05 13.07 -4.14
C ASN A 118 2.31 12.53 -5.36
N ILE A 119 2.77 11.41 -5.93
CA ILE A 119 2.12 10.79 -7.08
C ILE A 119 0.77 10.20 -6.69
N GLY A 120 0.71 9.50 -5.56
CA GLY A 120 -0.55 8.95 -5.04
C GLY A 120 -1.58 10.04 -4.80
N ASN A 121 -1.19 11.15 -4.18
CA ASN A 121 -2.07 12.30 -3.96
C ASN A 121 -2.57 12.90 -5.27
N SER A 122 -1.71 12.96 -6.29
CA SER A 122 -2.09 13.45 -7.62
C SER A 122 -3.14 12.55 -8.28
N ILE A 123 -3.01 11.23 -8.15
CA ILE A 123 -3.98 10.27 -8.67
C ILE A 123 -5.34 10.44 -7.97
N ILE A 124 -5.32 10.68 -6.67
CA ILE A 124 -6.53 10.77 -5.83
C ILE A 124 -7.18 12.16 -5.87
N GLU A 125 -6.48 13.19 -6.32
CA GLU A 125 -6.87 14.60 -6.20
C GLU A 125 -8.32 14.89 -6.60
N ASN A 126 -8.80 14.31 -7.70
CA ASN A 126 -10.17 14.49 -8.16
C ASN A 126 -11.02 13.23 -8.00
N TRP A 127 -10.58 12.31 -7.17
CA TRP A 127 -11.24 11.03 -6.94
C TRP A 127 -12.08 11.08 -5.66
N ASN A 128 -13.27 10.52 -5.72
CA ASN A 128 -14.14 10.41 -4.56
C ASN A 128 -13.89 9.07 -3.84
N LEU A 129 -13.29 9.11 -2.65
CA LEU A 129 -12.96 7.92 -1.85
C LEU A 129 -14.19 7.24 -1.24
N LEU A 130 -15.31 7.92 -1.20
CA LEU A 130 -16.59 7.36 -0.78
C LEU A 130 -17.46 7.09 -2.03
#